data_f1f1c487c20d311d4358ce7e3a61cf83
#
_entry.id   f1f1c487c20d311d4358ce7e3a61cf83
#
_cell.length_a   1.000
_cell.length_b   1.000
_cell.length_c   1.000
_cell.angle_alpha   90.00
_cell.angle_beta   90.00
_cell.angle_gamma   90.00
#
_symmetry.space_group_name_H-M   'P 1'
#
loop_
_entity.id
_entity.type
_entity.pdbx_description
1 polymer ?
#
loop_
_entity_poly.entity_id
_entity_poly.type
_entity_poly.pdbx_seq_one_letter_code
_entity_poly.pdbx_strand_id
1 'polypeptide(L)'
;SEKLEEPLEVTGPLKVKLWAVTQAPDTDFVARLCDVFPDGTARILADGIIRAAFRNGFEQYQPVKPGEVVEYTIDLVATSNVFLPGHRLRVDITSSCWPRFDVNSNSGLPTGQASRADLRPVLQTILHDIDHPSHILLPVIP
;
A
#
# COMPACT_ATOMS: atom_id res chain seq x y z
N SER A 1 1.48 11.75 -9.58
CA SER A 1 1.89 13.16 -9.69
C SER A 1 1.61 13.68 -11.09
N GLU A 2 1.73 15.00 -11.24
CA GLU A 2 1.95 15.60 -12.54
C GLU A 2 3.33 15.18 -13.10
N LYS A 3 3.61 15.51 -14.36
CA LYS A 3 4.94 15.30 -14.96
C LYS A 3 5.95 16.15 -14.22
N LEU A 4 7.09 15.55 -13.89
CA LEU A 4 8.19 16.30 -13.30
C LEU A 4 8.83 17.23 -14.35
N GLU A 5 9.12 18.44 -13.94
CA GLU A 5 9.83 19.43 -14.79
C GLU A 5 11.33 19.32 -14.60
N GLU A 6 11.78 18.92 -13.39
CA GLU A 6 13.17 18.75 -13.01
C GLU A 6 13.42 17.35 -12.44
N PRO A 7 14.67 16.87 -12.41
CA PRO A 7 15.00 15.62 -11.75
C PRO A 7 14.63 15.66 -10.26
N LEU A 8 14.10 14.56 -9.73
CA LEU A 8 13.80 14.40 -8.32
C LEU A 8 14.51 13.16 -7.78
N GLU A 9 15.50 13.36 -6.91
CA GLU A 9 16.16 12.25 -6.23
C GLU A 9 15.41 11.89 -4.95
N VAL A 10 15.05 10.61 -4.82
CA VAL A 10 14.44 10.03 -3.63
C VAL A 10 15.35 8.92 -3.13
N THR A 11 16.00 9.15 -1.98
CA THR A 11 16.97 8.23 -1.40
C THR A 11 16.75 8.07 0.10
N GLY A 12 16.32 6.89 0.53
CA GLY A 12 16.06 6.57 1.94
C GLY A 12 14.78 5.76 2.15
N PRO A 13 14.32 5.65 3.42
CA PRO A 13 13.15 4.85 3.80
C PRO A 13 11.84 5.47 3.30
N LEU A 14 10.94 4.60 2.83
CA LEU A 14 9.65 4.99 2.26
C LEU A 14 8.51 4.46 3.13
N LYS A 15 7.48 5.28 3.34
CA LYS A 15 6.25 4.86 4.03
C LYS A 15 5.02 5.42 3.35
N VAL A 16 3.96 4.62 3.30
CA VAL A 16 2.63 5.08 2.93
C VAL A 16 1.76 5.13 4.17
N LYS A 17 1.12 6.27 4.38
CA LYS A 17 0.02 6.46 5.33
C LYS A 17 -1.27 6.31 4.55
N LEU A 18 -2.02 5.25 4.85
CA LEU A 18 -3.23 4.89 4.12
C LEU A 18 -4.44 4.92 5.05
N TRP A 19 -5.35 5.84 4.81
CA TRP A 19 -6.67 5.84 5.46
C TRP A 19 -7.63 4.99 4.64
N ALA A 20 -8.13 3.92 5.25
CA ALA A 20 -9.00 3.00 4.54
C ALA A 20 -10.12 2.43 5.42
N VAL A 21 -11.20 2.02 4.75
CA VAL A 21 -12.31 1.27 5.32
C VAL A 21 -12.39 -0.08 4.62
N THR A 22 -12.46 -1.14 5.37
CA THR A 22 -12.75 -2.49 4.86
C THR A 22 -14.07 -3.00 5.41
N GLN A 23 -14.80 -3.79 4.60
CA GLN A 23 -15.99 -4.52 5.06
C GLN A 23 -15.66 -5.94 5.55
N ALA A 24 -14.37 -6.26 5.69
CA ALA A 24 -13.89 -7.54 6.22
C ALA A 24 -13.32 -7.40 7.63
N PRO A 25 -13.31 -8.48 8.43
CA PRO A 25 -12.62 -8.49 9.72
C PRO A 25 -11.08 -8.48 9.58
N ASP A 26 -10.57 -8.89 8.42
CA ASP A 26 -9.17 -8.81 8.05
C ASP A 26 -9.01 -8.70 6.54
N THR A 27 -7.97 -8.01 6.09
CA THR A 27 -7.61 -7.82 4.68
C THR A 27 -6.14 -7.41 4.59
N ASP A 28 -5.59 -7.42 3.39
CA ASP A 28 -4.24 -6.90 3.15
C ASP A 28 -4.31 -5.63 2.30
N PHE A 29 -3.44 -4.65 2.63
CA PHE A 29 -3.15 -3.51 1.78
C PHE A 29 -1.70 -3.56 1.35
N VAL A 30 -1.49 -3.56 0.04
CA VAL A 30 -0.17 -3.49 -0.60
C VAL A 30 -0.04 -2.12 -1.24
N ALA A 31 1.09 -1.46 -1.00
CA ALA A 31 1.45 -0.23 -1.67
C ALA A 31 2.68 -0.45 -2.55
N ARG A 32 2.72 0.17 -3.73
CA ARG A 32 3.87 0.15 -4.64
C ARG A 32 4.19 1.55 -5.10
N LEU A 33 5.45 1.94 -5.00
CA LEU A 33 5.95 3.15 -5.64
C LEU A 33 6.45 2.79 -7.03
N CYS A 34 5.95 3.51 -8.03
CA CYS A 34 6.33 3.33 -9.43
C CYS A 34 6.91 4.61 -10.02
N ASP A 35 7.94 4.45 -10.86
CA ASP A 35 8.40 5.45 -11.81
C ASP A 35 7.65 5.23 -13.14
N VAL A 36 6.89 6.23 -13.57
CA VAL A 36 6.13 6.18 -14.82
C VAL A 36 6.86 7.01 -15.87
N PHE A 37 7.33 6.34 -16.91
CA PHE A 37 8.07 6.91 -18.03
C PHE A 37 7.17 7.72 -18.97
N PRO A 38 7.72 8.60 -19.81
CA PRO A 38 6.94 9.39 -20.78
C PRO A 38 6.12 8.55 -21.77
N ASP A 39 6.56 7.33 -22.07
CA ASP A 39 5.84 6.39 -22.94
C ASP A 39 4.69 5.63 -22.24
N GLY A 40 4.49 5.88 -20.93
CA GLY A 40 3.49 5.21 -20.10
C GLY A 40 3.97 3.92 -19.43
N THR A 41 5.17 3.44 -19.72
CA THR A 41 5.76 2.31 -19.00
C THR A 41 5.92 2.64 -17.52
N ALA A 42 5.53 1.73 -16.65
CA ALA A 42 5.67 1.91 -15.21
C ALA A 42 6.63 0.86 -14.63
N ARG A 43 7.66 1.34 -13.94
CA ARG A 43 8.63 0.51 -13.23
C ARG A 43 8.36 0.56 -11.74
N ILE A 44 8.14 -0.59 -11.11
CA ILE A 44 8.03 -0.69 -9.65
C ILE A 44 9.43 -0.48 -9.06
N LEU A 45 9.56 0.45 -8.12
CA LEU A 45 10.78 0.76 -7.39
C LEU A 45 10.81 0.13 -6.01
N ALA A 46 9.67 0.18 -5.32
CA ALA A 46 9.53 -0.34 -3.97
C ALA A 46 8.09 -0.81 -3.76
N ASP A 47 7.90 -1.80 -2.91
CA ASP A 47 6.59 -2.27 -2.47
C ASP A 47 6.62 -2.70 -1.02
N GLY A 48 5.45 -2.70 -0.39
CA GLY A 48 5.25 -3.15 0.97
C GLY A 48 3.81 -3.59 1.20
N ILE A 49 3.60 -4.31 2.31
CA ILE A 49 2.29 -4.86 2.68
C ILE A 49 2.02 -4.62 4.16
N ILE A 50 0.76 -4.38 4.49
CA ILE A 50 0.23 -4.46 5.85
C ILE A 50 -0.99 -5.37 5.87
N ARG A 51 -1.03 -6.31 6.79
CA ARG A 51 -2.25 -7.05 7.12
C ARG A 51 -3.04 -6.26 8.16
N ALA A 52 -4.30 -5.99 7.88
CA ALA A 52 -5.13 -5.12 8.71
C ALA A 52 -5.20 -5.57 10.17
N ALA A 53 -5.28 -6.88 10.40
CA ALA A 53 -5.31 -7.43 11.75
C ALA A 53 -3.98 -7.32 12.53
N PHE A 54 -2.87 -6.99 11.86
CA PHE A 54 -1.55 -6.77 12.47
C PHE A 54 -1.06 -5.31 12.36
N ARG A 55 -1.97 -4.37 12.16
CA ARG A 55 -1.65 -2.94 12.00
C ARG A 55 -0.92 -2.31 13.19
N ASN A 56 -1.09 -2.89 14.39
CA ASN A 56 -0.47 -2.42 15.64
C ASN A 56 0.73 -3.26 16.09
N GLY A 57 1.21 -4.18 15.24
CA GLY A 57 2.32 -5.10 15.55
C GLY A 57 1.95 -6.56 15.32
N PHE A 58 2.97 -7.42 15.28
CA PHE A 58 2.81 -8.83 14.90
C PHE A 58 2.50 -9.77 16.08
N GLU A 59 2.54 -9.26 17.31
CA GLU A 59 2.37 -10.10 18.52
C GLU A 59 0.93 -10.54 18.75
N GLN A 60 -0.05 -9.74 18.30
CA GLN A 60 -1.46 -10.02 18.56
C GLN A 60 -2.30 -9.79 17.29
N TYR A 61 -3.09 -10.81 16.97
CA TYR A 61 -4.13 -10.70 15.95
C TYR A 61 -5.27 -9.81 16.46
N GLN A 62 -5.50 -8.67 15.82
CA GLN A 62 -6.53 -7.69 16.19
C GLN A 62 -7.44 -7.42 14.98
N PRO A 63 -8.55 -8.15 14.84
CA PRO A 63 -9.49 -7.94 13.73
C PRO A 63 -9.91 -6.47 13.61
N VAL A 64 -10.16 -6.04 12.39
CA VAL A 64 -10.74 -4.73 12.11
C VAL A 64 -12.26 -4.86 12.27
N LYS A 65 -12.88 -3.82 12.80
CA LYS A 65 -14.34 -3.74 12.78
C LYS A 65 -14.78 -3.32 11.38
N PRO A 66 -15.58 -4.15 10.67
CA PRO A 66 -16.06 -3.79 9.34
C PRO A 66 -16.73 -2.41 9.31
N GLY A 67 -16.37 -1.58 8.35
CA GLY A 67 -16.88 -0.22 8.21
C GLY A 67 -16.16 0.85 9.04
N GLU A 68 -15.19 0.47 9.87
CA GLU A 68 -14.38 1.42 10.62
C GLU A 68 -13.31 2.08 9.75
N VAL A 69 -13.12 3.39 9.92
CA VAL A 69 -12.01 4.12 9.30
C VAL A 69 -10.74 3.87 10.09
N VAL A 70 -9.69 3.39 9.43
CA VAL A 70 -8.41 3.07 10.05
C VAL A 70 -7.27 3.67 9.26
N GLU A 71 -6.28 4.25 9.97
CA GLU A 71 -4.99 4.60 9.39
C GLU A 71 -4.03 3.40 9.43
N TYR A 72 -3.50 3.03 8.27
CA TYR A 72 -2.47 2.01 8.12
C TYR A 72 -1.14 2.66 7.77
N THR A 73 -0.05 2.14 8.35
CA THR A 73 1.30 2.50 7.95
C THR A 73 1.91 1.34 7.19
N ILE A 74 2.16 1.53 5.89
CA ILE A 74 2.79 0.52 5.02
C ILE A 74 4.24 0.90 4.82
N ASP A 75 5.15 0.06 5.28
CA ASP A 75 6.60 0.21 5.09
C ASP A 75 7.00 -0.36 3.72
N LEU A 76 7.55 0.47 2.85
CA LEU A 76 8.06 0.08 1.53
C LEU A 76 9.57 -0.15 1.55
N VAL A 77 10.17 -0.25 2.74
CA VAL A 77 11.60 -0.37 2.99
C VAL A 77 12.34 0.91 2.58
N ALA A 78 13.14 0.88 1.54
CA ALA A 78 13.89 2.05 1.06
C ALA A 78 14.14 1.96 -0.43
N THR A 79 14.42 3.12 -1.03
CA THR A 79 14.88 3.20 -2.42
C THR A 79 16.01 4.21 -2.54
N SER A 80 16.73 4.16 -3.65
CA SER A 80 17.59 5.22 -4.14
C SER A 80 17.35 5.33 -5.64
N ASN A 81 16.62 6.36 -6.04
CA ASN A 81 16.21 6.56 -7.43
C ASN A 81 16.13 8.04 -7.78
N VAL A 82 16.53 8.37 -9.00
CA VAL A 82 16.31 9.69 -9.58
C VAL A 82 15.19 9.58 -10.62
N PHE A 83 14.05 10.22 -10.33
CA PHE A 83 12.99 10.40 -11.32
C PHE A 83 13.41 11.51 -12.28
N LEU A 84 13.38 11.23 -13.56
CA LEU A 84 13.85 12.17 -14.59
C LEU A 84 12.72 13.16 -15.01
N PRO A 85 13.06 14.30 -15.64
CA PRO A 85 12.07 15.18 -16.23
C PRO A 85 11.16 14.45 -17.21
N GLY A 86 9.87 14.76 -17.19
CA GLY A 86 8.84 14.09 -17.99
C GLY A 86 8.28 12.80 -17.37
N HIS A 87 8.93 12.24 -16.35
CA HIS A 87 8.41 11.11 -15.60
C HIS A 87 7.33 11.56 -14.60
N ARG A 88 6.63 10.59 -14.01
CA ARG A 88 5.64 10.79 -12.95
C ARG A 88 5.88 9.78 -11.82
N LEU A 89 5.59 10.20 -10.59
CA LEU A 89 5.47 9.27 -9.47
C LEU A 89 4.05 8.72 -9.45
N ARG A 90 3.94 7.40 -9.26
CA ARG A 90 2.65 6.73 -9.06
C ARG A 90 2.73 5.81 -7.85
N VAL A 91 1.69 5.86 -7.01
CA VAL A 91 1.49 4.89 -5.94
C VAL A 91 0.29 4.04 -6.29
N ASP A 92 0.49 2.73 -6.35
CA ASP A 92 -0.58 1.76 -6.55
C ASP A 92 -0.96 1.16 -5.20
N ILE A 93 -2.27 1.11 -4.89
CA ILE A 93 -2.82 0.42 -3.72
C ILE A 93 -3.63 -0.78 -4.22
N THR A 94 -3.35 -1.96 -3.66
CA THR A 94 -4.03 -3.20 -4.01
C THR A 94 -4.17 -4.10 -2.78
N SER A 95 -5.00 -5.15 -2.87
CA SER A 95 -5.23 -6.10 -1.76
C SER A 95 -4.43 -7.39 -1.89
N SER A 96 -3.61 -7.56 -2.91
CA SER A 96 -2.73 -8.73 -3.04
C SER A 96 -1.50 -8.46 -3.88
N CYS A 97 -0.46 -9.27 -3.67
CA CYS A 97 0.78 -9.26 -4.43
C CYS A 97 1.31 -10.71 -4.61
N TRP A 98 0.44 -11.59 -5.11
CA TRP A 98 0.85 -12.96 -5.41
C TRP A 98 1.90 -12.99 -6.54
N PRO A 99 2.92 -13.86 -6.47
CA PRO A 99 3.20 -14.86 -5.42
C PRO A 99 4.15 -14.37 -4.32
N ARG A 100 4.46 -13.09 -4.25
CA ARG A 100 5.39 -12.55 -3.25
C ARG A 100 4.82 -12.65 -1.83
N PHE A 101 3.52 -12.42 -1.67
CA PHE A 101 2.80 -12.56 -0.42
C PHE A 101 1.58 -13.45 -0.60
N ASP A 102 1.20 -14.19 0.45
CA ASP A 102 0.00 -14.98 0.47
C ASP A 102 -1.25 -14.11 0.30
N VAL A 103 -2.26 -14.67 -0.36
CA VAL A 103 -3.55 -13.99 -0.53
C VAL A 103 -4.35 -14.06 0.77
N ASN A 104 -4.76 -12.91 1.30
CA ASN A 104 -5.71 -12.85 2.40
C ASN A 104 -7.10 -13.27 1.91
N SER A 105 -7.74 -14.18 2.63
CA SER A 105 -9.09 -14.64 2.28
C SER A 105 -10.19 -13.62 2.56
N ASN A 106 -9.91 -12.56 3.31
CA ASN A 106 -10.87 -11.59 3.85
C ASN A 106 -11.94 -12.22 4.78
N SER A 107 -11.78 -13.50 5.14
CA SER A 107 -12.75 -14.22 5.98
C SER A 107 -12.52 -14.04 7.48
N GLY A 108 -11.34 -13.52 7.88
CA GLY A 108 -10.89 -13.45 9.27
C GLY A 108 -10.31 -14.75 9.80
N LEU A 109 -10.18 -15.80 8.97
CA LEU A 109 -9.48 -17.00 9.33
C LEU A 109 -7.96 -16.74 9.45
N PRO A 110 -7.28 -17.40 10.39
CA PRO A 110 -5.83 -17.29 10.52
C PRO A 110 -5.11 -17.65 9.22
N THR A 111 -3.96 -17.01 8.99
CA THR A 111 -3.10 -17.27 7.83
C THR A 111 -2.76 -18.76 7.72
N GLY A 112 -2.88 -19.30 6.51
CA GLY A 112 -2.62 -20.73 6.23
C GLY A 112 -3.76 -21.68 6.58
N GLN A 113 -4.84 -21.20 7.20
CA GLN A 113 -6.03 -22.01 7.48
C GLN A 113 -7.17 -21.81 6.48
N ALA A 114 -7.12 -20.72 5.71
CA ALA A 114 -8.11 -20.46 4.68
C ALA A 114 -7.84 -21.31 3.43
N SER A 115 -8.90 -21.89 2.89
CA SER A 115 -8.92 -22.55 1.59
C SER A 115 -9.40 -21.62 0.48
N ARG A 116 -9.38 -22.08 -0.77
CA ARG A 116 -9.94 -21.34 -1.90
C ARG A 116 -11.44 -21.06 -1.73
N ALA A 117 -12.16 -21.91 -1.03
CA ALA A 117 -13.61 -21.75 -0.78
C ALA A 117 -13.89 -20.61 0.23
N ASP A 118 -12.89 -20.19 1.00
CA ASP A 118 -13.03 -19.15 2.00
C ASP A 118 -12.72 -17.75 1.44
N LEU A 119 -12.22 -17.66 0.20
CA LEU A 119 -11.94 -16.37 -0.46
C LEU A 119 -13.23 -15.58 -0.65
N ARG A 120 -13.23 -14.34 -0.19
CA ARG A 120 -14.40 -13.43 -0.26
C ARG A 120 -14.01 -12.12 -0.94
N PRO A 121 -14.75 -11.69 -1.98
CA PRO A 121 -14.64 -10.33 -2.48
C PRO A 121 -15.16 -9.36 -1.42
N VAL A 122 -14.43 -8.29 -1.17
CA VAL A 122 -14.76 -7.30 -0.14
C VAL A 122 -14.57 -5.89 -0.69
N LEU A 123 -15.50 -5.00 -0.35
CA LEU A 123 -15.39 -3.60 -0.68
C LEU A 123 -14.30 -2.96 0.20
N GLN A 124 -13.35 -2.30 -0.44
CA GLN A 124 -12.34 -1.46 0.16
C GLN A 124 -12.60 -0.01 -0.24
N THR A 125 -12.56 0.91 0.71
CA THR A 125 -12.67 2.34 0.44
C THR A 125 -11.39 3.01 0.88
N ILE A 126 -10.71 3.70 -0.04
CA ILE A 126 -9.52 4.51 0.26
C ILE A 126 -9.98 5.95 0.42
N LEU A 127 -9.60 6.57 1.53
CA LEU A 127 -9.91 7.95 1.85
C LEU A 127 -8.68 8.82 1.57
N HIS A 128 -8.89 10.02 1.03
CA HIS A 128 -7.83 11.00 0.76
C HIS A 128 -8.38 12.44 0.83
N ASP A 129 -9.38 12.63 1.69
CA ASP A 129 -9.92 13.95 2.03
C ASP A 129 -9.03 14.67 3.07
N ILE A 130 -9.45 15.86 3.49
CA ILE A 130 -8.67 16.69 4.42
C ILE A 130 -8.55 16.07 5.82
N ASP A 131 -9.55 15.29 6.25
CA ASP A 131 -9.57 14.63 7.55
C ASP A 131 -8.84 13.28 7.53
N HIS A 132 -8.72 12.67 6.33
CA HIS A 132 -8.10 11.37 6.11
C HIS A 132 -7.08 11.44 4.97
N PRO A 133 -5.97 12.16 5.16
CA PRO A 133 -5.02 12.46 4.08
C PRO A 133 -4.10 11.27 3.79
N SER A 134 -4.56 10.31 3.00
CA SER A 134 -3.67 9.24 2.52
C SER A 134 -2.53 9.83 1.68
N HIS A 135 -1.28 9.46 2.00
CA HIS A 135 -0.09 10.01 1.35
C HIS A 135 1.11 9.07 1.45
N ILE A 136 2.11 9.34 0.62
CA ILE A 136 3.44 8.71 0.72
C ILE A 136 4.45 9.71 1.28
N LEU A 137 5.32 9.22 2.17
CA LEU A 137 6.47 9.96 2.68
C LEU A 137 7.71 9.59 1.86
N LEU A 138 8.30 10.59 1.23
CA LEU A 138 9.46 10.44 0.34
C LEU A 138 10.65 11.25 0.91
N PRO A 139 11.82 10.60 1.14
CA PRO A 139 13.05 11.30 1.51
C PRO A 139 13.69 11.92 0.25
N VAL A 140 13.34 13.16 -0.04
CA VAL A 140 13.89 13.91 -1.18
C VAL A 140 15.26 14.47 -0.81
N ILE A 141 16.23 14.26 -1.70
CA ILE A 141 17.56 14.85 -1.61
C ILE A 141 17.54 16.18 -2.37
N PRO A 142 17.98 17.28 -1.71
CA PRO A 142 18.02 18.62 -2.31
C PRO A 142 18.95 18.72 -3.53
#